data_a8ce035d845931cd33ef2e7d4ca83aa5
#
_entry.id   a8ce035d845931cd33ef2e7d4ca83aa5
#
_cell.length_a   1.000
_cell.length_b   1.000
_cell.length_c   1.000
_cell.angle_alpha   90.00
_cell.angle_beta   90.00
_cell.angle_gamma   90.00
#
_symmetry.space_group_name_H-M   'P 1'
#
loop_
_entity.id
_entity.type
_entity.pdbx_description
1 polymer ?
#
loop_
_entity_poly.entity_id
_entity_poly.type
_entity_poly.pdbx_seq_one_letter_code
_entity_poly.pdbx_strand_id
1 'polypeptide(L)'
;MSHAETEVALLEFIVNRVGVGIFVVDASMTVKLWNKFMATHSGKEESEVVGHPLFELFPDLPEKWLRKKLDAVLQLGSFNFISWEQRPFLFQFRHNRPITGGIEFMCQDIAMVPIKNSAGVITAVCCSIHDVTDVSLLRKQLQEKNAELEAFSKIDALSRLYNRGYWQERLVE
;
A
#
# COMPACT_ATOMS: atom_id res chain seq x y z
N MET A 1 -24.55 -28.94 7.36
CA MET A 1 -23.42 -28.25 6.73
C MET A 1 -22.26 -29.19 6.63
N SER A 2 -21.66 -29.35 5.46
CA SER A 2 -20.48 -30.20 5.30
C SER A 2 -19.26 -29.53 5.96
N HIS A 3 -18.24 -30.31 6.29
CA HIS A 3 -16.99 -29.83 6.86
C HIS A 3 -16.37 -28.74 5.95
N ALA A 4 -16.42 -28.93 4.64
CA ALA A 4 -15.94 -27.99 3.63
C ALA A 4 -16.71 -26.64 3.63
N GLU A 5 -18.03 -26.65 3.79
CA GLU A 5 -18.84 -25.43 3.89
C GLU A 5 -18.50 -24.63 5.14
N THR A 6 -18.23 -25.30 6.26
CA THR A 6 -17.82 -24.62 7.50
C THR A 6 -16.44 -23.98 7.36
N GLU A 7 -15.53 -24.66 6.68
CA GLU A 7 -14.16 -24.16 6.46
C GLU A 7 -14.15 -22.94 5.52
N VAL A 8 -14.92 -22.98 4.44
CA VAL A 8 -15.09 -21.84 3.52
C VAL A 8 -15.69 -20.65 4.26
N ALA A 9 -16.77 -20.84 5.02
CA ALA A 9 -17.39 -19.76 5.80
C ALA A 9 -16.44 -19.14 6.84
N LEU A 10 -15.57 -19.96 7.45
CA LEU A 10 -14.54 -19.44 8.38
C LEU A 10 -13.49 -18.59 7.65
N LEU A 11 -13.02 -19.04 6.48
CA LEU A 11 -12.05 -18.27 5.69
C LEU A 11 -12.64 -16.95 5.20
N GLU A 12 -13.87 -16.94 4.72
CA GLU A 12 -14.60 -15.73 4.34
C GLU A 12 -14.76 -14.77 5.52
N PHE A 13 -15.11 -15.29 6.70
CA PHE A 13 -15.22 -14.49 7.91
C PHE A 13 -13.88 -13.85 8.26
N ILE A 14 -12.77 -14.59 8.22
CA ILE A 14 -11.42 -14.08 8.51
C ILE A 14 -11.04 -13.00 7.50
N VAL A 15 -11.15 -13.26 6.20
CA VAL A 15 -10.79 -12.33 5.11
C VAL A 15 -11.57 -11.01 5.22
N ASN A 16 -12.83 -11.07 5.67
CA ASN A 16 -13.67 -9.88 5.82
C ASN A 16 -13.47 -9.13 7.16
N ARG A 17 -12.72 -9.70 8.11
CA ARG A 17 -12.45 -9.08 9.42
C ARG A 17 -11.03 -8.57 9.60
N VAL A 18 -10.09 -8.97 8.75
CA VAL A 18 -8.73 -8.41 8.79
C VAL A 18 -8.75 -6.92 8.41
N GLY A 19 -7.98 -6.12 9.13
CA GLY A 19 -7.82 -4.68 8.87
C GLY A 19 -6.91 -4.39 7.65
N VAL A 20 -6.96 -5.24 6.62
CA VAL A 20 -6.13 -5.19 5.41
C VAL A 20 -7.04 -5.30 4.21
N GLY A 21 -6.83 -4.45 3.21
CA GLY A 21 -7.51 -4.58 1.93
C GLY A 21 -7.01 -5.81 1.17
N ILE A 22 -7.92 -6.69 0.78
CA ILE A 22 -7.58 -7.88 -0.01
C ILE A 22 -8.47 -7.92 -1.24
N PHE A 23 -7.84 -7.98 -2.40
CA PHE A 23 -8.53 -8.26 -3.66
C PHE A 23 -7.73 -9.24 -4.52
N VAL A 24 -8.43 -9.98 -5.33
CA VAL A 24 -7.84 -10.97 -6.25
C VAL A 24 -8.29 -10.64 -7.66
N VAL A 25 -7.34 -10.66 -8.61
CA VAL A 25 -7.61 -10.53 -10.04
C VAL A 25 -7.05 -11.71 -10.81
N ASP A 26 -7.77 -12.14 -11.85
CA ASP A 26 -7.28 -13.14 -12.78
C ASP A 26 -6.40 -12.53 -13.90
N ALA A 27 -5.93 -13.37 -14.83
CA ALA A 27 -5.09 -12.94 -15.94
C ALA A 27 -5.79 -11.93 -16.90
N SER A 28 -7.11 -11.89 -16.92
CA SER A 28 -7.89 -10.90 -17.67
C SER A 28 -8.15 -9.60 -16.90
N MET A 29 -7.60 -9.49 -15.68
CA MET A 29 -7.82 -8.37 -14.75
C MET A 29 -9.27 -8.30 -14.23
N THR A 30 -9.99 -9.42 -14.29
CA THR A 30 -11.32 -9.55 -13.69
C THR A 30 -11.19 -9.82 -12.20
N VAL A 31 -11.94 -9.09 -11.40
CA VAL A 31 -11.92 -9.22 -9.94
C VAL A 31 -12.61 -10.52 -9.52
N LYS A 32 -11.95 -11.32 -8.68
CA LYS A 32 -12.43 -12.60 -8.15
C LYS A 32 -12.75 -12.56 -6.66
N LEU A 33 -12.14 -11.62 -5.94
CA LEU A 33 -12.35 -11.41 -4.52
C LEU A 33 -12.21 -9.92 -4.20
N TRP A 34 -13.06 -9.41 -3.33
CA TRP A 34 -13.10 -8.03 -2.88
C TRP A 34 -13.59 -8.03 -1.43
N ASN A 35 -12.68 -7.94 -0.46
CA ASN A 35 -13.04 -8.08 0.94
C ASN A 35 -13.75 -6.82 1.51
N LYS A 36 -14.26 -6.94 2.73
CA LYS A 36 -15.01 -5.85 3.37
C LYS A 36 -14.20 -4.57 3.57
N PHE A 37 -12.89 -4.67 3.82
CA PHE A 37 -12.02 -3.49 3.86
C PHE A 37 -12.06 -2.73 2.53
N MET A 38 -11.88 -3.42 1.43
CA MET A 38 -11.92 -2.84 0.09
C MET A 38 -13.29 -2.22 -0.19
N ALA A 39 -14.37 -2.90 0.14
CA ALA A 39 -15.74 -2.39 -0.03
C ALA A 39 -15.97 -1.10 0.77
N THR A 40 -15.57 -1.08 2.02
CA THR A 40 -15.74 0.06 2.92
C THR A 40 -15.01 1.32 2.43
N HIS A 41 -13.76 1.15 1.96
CA HIS A 41 -12.94 2.30 1.57
C HIS A 41 -13.15 2.75 0.12
N SER A 42 -13.56 1.85 -0.77
CA SER A 42 -13.87 2.19 -2.17
C SER A 42 -15.31 2.72 -2.36
N GLY A 43 -16.21 2.41 -1.42
CA GLY A 43 -17.64 2.67 -1.55
C GLY A 43 -18.34 1.76 -2.57
N LYS A 44 -17.71 0.67 -3.02
CA LYS A 44 -18.29 -0.34 -3.92
C LYS A 44 -18.36 -1.68 -3.20
N GLU A 45 -19.55 -2.25 -3.12
CA GLU A 45 -19.76 -3.55 -2.48
C GLU A 45 -19.20 -4.69 -3.34
N GLU A 46 -18.90 -5.82 -2.70
CA GLU A 46 -18.37 -7.01 -3.36
C GLU A 46 -19.19 -7.43 -4.58
N SER A 47 -20.53 -7.42 -4.45
CA SER A 47 -21.46 -7.79 -5.53
C SER A 47 -21.40 -6.90 -6.76
N GLU A 48 -20.90 -5.67 -6.62
CA GLU A 48 -20.73 -4.72 -7.73
C GLU A 48 -19.37 -4.88 -8.41
N VAL A 49 -18.41 -5.49 -7.72
CA VAL A 49 -17.01 -5.53 -8.16
C VAL A 49 -16.59 -6.90 -8.66
N VAL A 50 -16.98 -7.97 -7.97
CA VAL A 50 -16.61 -9.34 -8.35
C VAL A 50 -17.23 -9.73 -9.69
N GLY A 51 -16.42 -10.29 -10.58
CA GLY A 51 -16.81 -10.66 -11.94
C GLY A 51 -16.65 -9.55 -12.98
N HIS A 52 -16.25 -8.35 -12.59
CA HIS A 52 -16.04 -7.23 -13.49
C HIS A 52 -14.55 -6.87 -13.66
N PRO A 53 -14.17 -6.26 -14.80
CA PRO A 53 -12.80 -5.81 -15.02
C PRO A 53 -12.43 -4.68 -14.06
N LEU A 54 -11.28 -4.83 -13.37
CA LEU A 54 -10.80 -3.87 -12.37
C LEU A 54 -10.70 -2.43 -12.88
N PHE A 55 -10.15 -2.26 -14.08
CA PHE A 55 -9.89 -0.94 -14.66
C PHE A 55 -11.13 -0.22 -15.20
N GLU A 56 -12.21 -0.97 -15.51
CA GLU A 56 -13.49 -0.36 -15.86
C GLU A 56 -14.20 0.21 -14.62
N LEU A 57 -14.06 -0.47 -13.49
CA LEU A 57 -14.65 -0.04 -12.22
C LEU A 57 -13.88 1.09 -11.55
N PHE A 58 -12.57 1.14 -11.77
CA PHE A 58 -11.64 2.09 -11.17
C PHE A 58 -10.75 2.74 -12.25
N PRO A 59 -11.28 3.66 -13.06
CA PRO A 59 -10.54 4.29 -14.15
C PRO A 59 -9.39 5.19 -13.68
N ASP A 60 -9.40 5.61 -12.41
CA ASP A 60 -8.33 6.40 -11.80
C ASP A 60 -7.06 5.58 -11.49
N LEU A 61 -7.14 4.25 -11.57
CA LEU A 61 -5.98 3.39 -11.39
C LEU A 61 -4.96 3.59 -12.52
N PRO A 62 -3.66 3.56 -12.23
CA PRO A 62 -2.61 3.66 -13.23
C PRO A 62 -2.52 2.35 -14.05
N GLU A 63 -3.47 2.12 -14.96
CA GLU A 63 -3.65 0.85 -15.65
C GLU A 63 -2.37 0.28 -16.24
N LYS A 64 -1.65 1.03 -17.07
CA LYS A 64 -0.42 0.54 -17.73
C LYS A 64 0.64 0.07 -16.73
N TRP A 65 0.79 0.82 -15.65
CA TRP A 65 1.77 0.51 -14.62
C TRP A 65 1.35 -0.69 -13.78
N LEU A 66 0.09 -0.72 -13.33
CA LEU A 66 -0.42 -1.80 -12.49
C LEU A 66 -0.50 -3.11 -13.26
N ARG A 67 -0.98 -3.08 -14.51
CA ARG A 67 -1.01 -4.24 -15.40
C ARG A 67 0.39 -4.84 -15.56
N LYS A 68 1.41 -4.01 -15.83
CA LYS A 68 2.80 -4.48 -15.93
C LYS A 68 3.27 -5.20 -14.66
N LYS A 69 2.88 -4.70 -13.48
CA LYS A 69 3.24 -5.33 -12.20
C LYS A 69 2.53 -6.68 -11.99
N LEU A 70 1.22 -6.72 -12.28
CA LEU A 70 0.41 -7.94 -12.18
C LEU A 70 0.86 -9.01 -13.20
N ASP A 71 1.12 -8.61 -14.45
CA ASP A 71 1.63 -9.50 -15.48
C ASP A 71 2.99 -10.10 -15.09
N ALA A 72 3.87 -9.33 -14.48
CA ALA A 72 5.15 -9.83 -13.99
C ALA A 72 4.95 -10.91 -12.90
N VAL A 73 4.01 -10.74 -11.99
CA VAL A 73 3.67 -11.75 -10.97
C VAL A 73 3.07 -13.01 -11.62
N LEU A 74 2.17 -12.84 -12.60
CA LEU A 74 1.55 -13.94 -13.31
C LEU A 74 2.56 -14.76 -14.13
N GLN A 75 3.50 -14.10 -14.79
CA GLN A 75 4.49 -14.75 -15.68
C GLN A 75 5.66 -15.35 -14.92
N LEU A 76 6.21 -14.61 -13.95
CA LEU A 76 7.40 -15.02 -13.21
C LEU A 76 7.08 -15.86 -11.96
N GLY A 77 5.85 -15.82 -11.48
CA GLY A 77 5.44 -16.51 -10.26
C GLY A 77 6.12 -15.97 -9.00
N SER A 78 6.60 -14.75 -9.05
CA SER A 78 7.34 -14.12 -7.97
C SER A 78 6.47 -13.12 -7.22
N PHE A 79 6.78 -12.93 -5.95
CA PHE A 79 6.21 -11.89 -5.10
C PHE A 79 6.61 -10.50 -5.61
N ASN A 80 5.70 -9.53 -5.53
CA ASN A 80 5.99 -8.13 -5.78
C ASN A 80 5.51 -7.28 -4.58
N PHE A 81 6.33 -6.32 -4.17
CA PHE A 81 6.01 -5.40 -3.09
C PHE A 81 6.22 -3.96 -3.57
N ILE A 82 5.29 -3.09 -3.23
CA ILE A 82 5.31 -1.68 -3.57
C ILE A 82 5.13 -0.91 -2.27
N SER A 83 6.18 -0.21 -1.87
CA SER A 83 6.15 0.65 -0.70
C SER A 83 5.44 1.98 -1.01
N TRP A 84 4.77 2.55 -0.02
CA TRP A 84 4.18 3.88 -0.07
C TRP A 84 5.20 4.97 -0.46
N GLU A 85 6.48 4.76 -0.21
CA GLU A 85 7.55 5.68 -0.62
C GLU A 85 7.74 5.74 -2.13
N GLN A 86 7.56 4.60 -2.81
CA GLN A 86 7.61 4.52 -4.27
C GLN A 86 6.32 5.04 -4.90
N ARG A 87 5.19 4.73 -4.26
CA ARG A 87 3.87 5.17 -4.67
C ARG A 87 2.98 5.31 -3.43
N PRO A 88 2.58 6.54 -3.06
CA PRO A 88 1.86 6.79 -1.82
C PRO A 88 0.58 5.97 -1.66
N PHE A 89 -0.16 5.75 -2.74
CA PHE A 89 -1.37 4.93 -2.76
C PHE A 89 -1.63 4.34 -4.16
N LEU A 90 -2.35 3.25 -4.19
CA LEU A 90 -2.93 2.68 -5.41
C LEU A 90 -4.37 3.16 -5.59
N PHE A 91 -5.19 3.02 -4.55
CA PHE A 91 -6.55 3.52 -4.50
C PHE A 91 -6.60 4.80 -3.68
N GLN A 92 -7.38 5.79 -4.10
CA GLN A 92 -7.59 7.04 -3.35
C GLN A 92 -8.56 6.81 -2.19
N PHE A 93 -8.19 5.95 -1.27
CA PHE A 93 -8.98 5.70 -0.06
C PHE A 93 -8.79 6.82 0.94
N ARG A 94 -9.90 7.38 1.42
CA ARG A 94 -9.87 8.33 2.53
C ARG A 94 -9.62 7.58 3.83
N HIS A 95 -8.78 8.13 4.70
CA HIS A 95 -8.60 7.59 6.04
C HIS A 95 -9.64 8.19 7.01
N ASN A 96 -10.10 7.39 8.00
CA ASN A 96 -11.09 7.81 9.01
C ASN A 96 -10.46 8.52 10.22
N ARG A 97 -9.24 9.05 10.10
CA ARG A 97 -8.51 9.67 11.20
C ARG A 97 -8.76 11.18 11.20
N PRO A 98 -8.75 11.85 12.40
CA PRO A 98 -8.75 13.30 12.46
C PRO A 98 -7.61 13.84 11.59
N ILE A 99 -7.91 14.85 10.77
CA ILE A 99 -6.95 15.43 9.83
C ILE A 99 -5.83 16.10 10.63
N THR A 100 -4.77 15.36 10.89
CA THR A 100 -3.54 15.88 11.45
C THR A 100 -2.44 15.68 10.41
N GLY A 101 -1.96 16.76 9.79
CA GLY A 101 -0.79 16.73 8.92
C GLY A 101 -1.02 16.81 7.42
N GLY A 102 -2.24 17.12 6.92
CA GLY A 102 -2.48 17.44 5.50
C GLY A 102 -2.41 16.25 4.53
N ILE A 103 -2.53 15.01 5.02
CA ILE A 103 -2.66 13.80 4.20
C ILE A 103 -4.13 13.56 3.96
N GLU A 104 -4.59 13.65 2.71
CA GLU A 104 -5.99 13.44 2.33
C GLU A 104 -6.31 11.95 2.14
N PHE A 105 -5.38 11.20 1.55
CA PHE A 105 -5.55 9.79 1.23
C PHE A 105 -4.65 8.90 2.08
N MET A 106 -5.13 7.69 2.34
CA MET A 106 -4.41 6.62 3.02
C MET A 106 -3.10 6.29 2.30
N CYS A 107 -1.96 6.32 3.01
CA CYS A 107 -0.71 5.78 2.49
C CYS A 107 -0.78 4.25 2.50
N GLN A 108 -0.37 3.61 1.41
CA GLN A 108 -0.59 2.18 1.18
C GLN A 108 0.72 1.46 0.85
N ASP A 109 1.00 0.38 1.60
CA ASP A 109 1.93 -0.64 1.15
C ASP A 109 1.14 -1.76 0.46
N ILE A 110 1.63 -2.23 -0.67
CA ILE A 110 0.93 -3.18 -1.52
C ILE A 110 1.81 -4.41 -1.74
N ALA A 111 1.28 -5.59 -1.42
CA ALA A 111 1.92 -6.85 -1.75
C ALA A 111 1.08 -7.61 -2.78
N MET A 112 1.74 -8.22 -3.74
CA MET A 112 1.13 -9.00 -4.81
C MET A 112 1.72 -10.40 -4.81
N VAL A 113 0.88 -11.41 -4.67
CA VAL A 113 1.27 -12.82 -4.53
C VAL A 113 0.54 -13.67 -5.57
N PRO A 114 1.23 -14.53 -6.33
CA PRO A 114 0.58 -15.42 -7.29
C PRO A 114 -0.25 -16.48 -6.58
N ILE A 115 -1.46 -16.72 -7.08
CA ILE A 115 -2.32 -17.84 -6.68
C ILE A 115 -2.17 -18.96 -7.72
N LYS A 116 -1.86 -20.17 -7.22
CA LYS A 116 -1.73 -21.38 -8.04
C LYS A 116 -2.93 -22.29 -7.84
N ASN A 117 -3.38 -22.91 -8.92
CA ASN A 117 -4.36 -23.99 -8.84
C ASN A 117 -3.71 -25.33 -8.36
N SER A 118 -4.49 -26.38 -8.22
CA SER A 118 -4.02 -27.71 -7.82
C SER A 118 -2.98 -28.33 -8.76
N ALA A 119 -2.92 -27.88 -10.02
CA ALA A 119 -1.92 -28.28 -11.00
C ALA A 119 -0.62 -27.43 -10.94
N GLY A 120 -0.52 -26.48 -10.00
CA GLY A 120 0.63 -25.58 -9.86
C GLY A 120 0.67 -24.44 -10.86
N VAL A 121 -0.36 -24.27 -11.69
CA VAL A 121 -0.46 -23.19 -12.68
C VAL A 121 -0.97 -21.92 -11.99
N ILE A 122 -0.32 -20.79 -12.25
CA ILE A 122 -0.75 -19.49 -11.74
C ILE A 122 -1.99 -19.04 -12.51
N THR A 123 -3.08 -18.81 -11.77
CA THR A 123 -4.39 -18.44 -12.33
C THR A 123 -4.83 -17.04 -11.94
N ALA A 124 -4.27 -16.50 -10.86
CA ALA A 124 -4.67 -15.20 -10.34
C ALA A 124 -3.54 -14.57 -9.51
N VAL A 125 -3.72 -13.31 -9.17
CA VAL A 125 -2.86 -12.56 -8.23
C VAL A 125 -3.71 -12.08 -7.07
N CYS A 126 -3.27 -12.43 -5.85
CA CYS A 126 -3.80 -11.84 -4.62
C CYS A 126 -3.02 -10.55 -4.31
N CYS A 127 -3.73 -9.46 -4.16
CA CYS A 127 -3.18 -8.18 -3.76
C CYS A 127 -3.64 -7.84 -2.34
N SER A 128 -2.71 -7.50 -1.46
CA SER A 128 -3.03 -6.97 -0.13
C SER A 128 -2.62 -5.50 -0.04
N ILE A 129 -3.47 -4.68 0.58
CA ILE A 129 -3.26 -3.24 0.81
C ILE A 129 -3.22 -3.00 2.32
N HIS A 130 -2.08 -2.52 2.79
CA HIS A 130 -1.85 -2.17 4.18
C HIS A 130 -1.90 -0.65 4.35
N ASP A 131 -2.72 -0.19 5.29
CA ASP A 131 -2.71 1.22 5.70
C ASP A 131 -1.48 1.51 6.54
N VAL A 132 -0.55 2.27 5.97
CA VAL A 132 0.69 2.71 6.62
C VAL A 132 0.73 4.22 6.86
N THR A 133 -0.45 4.86 6.91
CA THR A 133 -0.57 6.31 7.09
C THR A 133 0.11 6.80 8.37
N ASP A 134 -0.04 6.09 9.50
CA ASP A 134 0.64 6.46 10.75
C ASP A 134 2.15 6.38 10.63
N VAL A 135 2.66 5.34 9.98
CA VAL A 135 4.10 5.15 9.75
C VAL A 135 4.64 6.29 8.89
N SER A 136 3.90 6.68 7.85
CA SER A 136 4.29 7.78 6.96
C SER A 136 4.33 9.12 7.68
N LEU A 137 3.35 9.39 8.54
CA LEU A 137 3.29 10.60 9.38
C LEU A 137 4.44 10.67 10.39
N LEU A 138 4.67 9.56 11.11
CA LEU A 138 5.76 9.48 12.08
C LEU A 138 7.13 9.67 11.41
N ARG A 139 7.32 9.07 10.23
CA ARG A 139 8.57 9.24 9.49
C ARG A 139 8.79 10.67 9.04
N LYS A 140 7.75 11.34 8.56
CA LYS A 140 7.79 12.76 8.19
C LYS A 140 8.18 13.62 9.40
N GLN A 141 7.52 13.42 10.54
CA GLN A 141 7.84 14.15 11.77
C GLN A 141 9.28 13.92 12.23
N LEU A 142 9.77 12.68 12.14
CA LEU A 142 11.15 12.35 12.48
C LEU A 142 12.14 13.06 11.55
N GLN A 143 11.88 13.08 10.25
CA GLN A 143 12.72 13.78 9.28
C GLN A 143 12.77 15.29 9.55
N GLU A 144 11.61 15.90 9.85
CA GLU A 144 11.52 17.31 10.21
C GLU A 144 12.34 17.62 11.49
N LYS A 145 12.21 16.78 12.51
CA LYS A 145 12.98 16.93 13.76
C LYS A 145 14.48 16.73 13.56
N ASN A 146 14.88 15.77 12.76
CA ASN A 146 16.30 15.57 12.45
C ASN A 146 16.87 16.78 11.68
N ALA A 147 16.13 17.34 10.71
CA ALA A 147 16.55 18.53 10.00
C ALA A 147 16.68 19.77 10.94
N GLU A 148 15.75 19.92 11.89
CA GLU A 148 15.86 20.97 12.92
C GLU A 148 17.13 20.79 13.76
N LEU A 149 17.38 19.55 14.25
CA LEU A 149 18.58 19.25 15.06
C LEU A 149 19.87 19.49 14.28
N GLU A 150 19.93 19.11 13.01
CA GLU A 150 21.08 19.38 12.15
C GLU A 150 21.30 20.88 11.96
N ALA A 151 20.23 21.65 11.77
CA ALA A 151 20.31 23.10 11.66
C ALA A 151 20.84 23.74 12.93
N PHE A 152 20.38 23.30 14.11
CA PHE A 152 20.90 23.75 15.40
C PHE A 152 22.35 23.33 15.62
N SER A 153 22.74 22.14 15.21
CA SER A 153 24.12 21.64 15.35
C SER A 153 25.14 22.39 14.51
N LYS A 154 24.71 23.03 13.40
CA LYS A 154 25.59 23.81 12.51
C LYS A 154 25.88 25.22 13.01
N ILE A 155 25.08 25.72 13.96
CA ILE A 155 25.18 27.08 14.48
C ILE A 155 25.68 27.02 15.92
N ASP A 156 26.72 27.78 16.24
CA ASP A 156 27.19 27.98 17.62
C ASP A 156 26.14 28.76 18.43
N ALA A 157 25.68 28.20 19.53
CA ALA A 157 24.57 28.73 20.33
C ALA A 157 24.89 30.13 20.96
N LEU A 158 26.17 30.44 21.15
CA LEU A 158 26.63 31.70 21.75
C LEU A 158 26.84 32.80 20.72
N SER A 159 27.50 32.47 19.60
CA SER A 159 27.87 33.44 18.59
C SER A 159 26.89 33.58 17.44
N ARG A 160 25.95 32.65 17.28
CA ARG A 160 25.05 32.49 16.11
C ARG A 160 25.79 32.37 14.76
N LEU A 161 27.07 32.02 14.79
CA LEU A 161 27.88 31.73 13.63
C LEU A 161 27.95 30.20 13.42
N TYR A 162 28.33 29.79 12.21
CA TYR A 162 28.59 28.38 11.95
C TYR A 162 29.69 27.85 12.90
N ASN A 163 29.45 26.66 13.49
CA ASN A 163 30.41 26.06 14.38
C ASN A 163 31.68 25.59 13.63
N ARG A 164 32.75 25.35 14.37
CA ARG A 164 34.05 24.96 13.81
C ARG A 164 33.97 23.65 13.00
N GLY A 165 33.09 22.70 13.37
CA GLY A 165 32.91 21.43 12.68
C GLY A 165 32.35 21.63 11.27
N TYR A 166 31.37 22.50 11.09
CA TYR A 166 30.79 22.84 9.79
C TYR A 166 31.83 23.41 8.82
N TRP A 167 32.73 24.26 9.30
CA TRP A 167 33.82 24.81 8.49
C TRP A 167 34.89 23.77 8.12
N GLN A 168 35.18 22.83 9.02
CA GLN A 168 36.15 21.77 8.77
C GLN A 168 35.69 20.79 7.70
N GLU A 169 34.40 20.44 7.66
CA GLU A 169 33.83 19.57 6.61
C GLU A 169 33.88 20.20 5.22
N ARG A 170 33.67 21.52 5.09
CA ARG A 170 33.68 22.23 3.81
C ARG A 170 35.06 22.62 3.27
N LEU A 171 36.06 22.55 4.11
CA LEU A 171 37.46 22.84 3.67
C LEU A 171 38.17 21.59 3.13
N VAL A 172 37.53 20.42 3.16
CA VAL A 172 38.09 19.13 2.68
C VAL A 172 37.51 18.76 1.28
N GLU A 173 36.55 19.52 0.76
CA GLU A 173 36.09 19.45 -0.64
C GLU A 173 36.88 20.47 -1.50
#